data_35ade09ab02fea704fa6cbd701878a92
#
_entry.id   35ade09ab02fea704fa6cbd701878a92
#
_cell.length_a   1.000
_cell.length_b   1.000
_cell.length_c   1.000
_cell.angle_alpha   90.00
_cell.angle_beta   90.00
_cell.angle_gamma   90.00
#
_symmetry.space_group_name_H-M   'P 1'
#
loop_
_entity.id
_entity.type
_entity.pdbx_description
1 polymer ?
#
loop_
_entity_poly.entity_id
_entity_poly.type
_entity_poly.pdbx_seq_one_letter_code
_entity_poly.pdbx_strand_id
1 'polypeptide(L)'
;MAPSPSHPHPHPHTPGPHTPAPHGAGHHRHGHTAPDGAGPQDGLARLLDLDAELFAPYRAGVLDRLAHLAGDGVSRITDLGAGTGTGTFALLERFPAARVTAVDTSPDMLALLTAAARERGLDGRLTTLEADVTEGLPGAAGADLVWASAALHHFGDPAASLAGIRAALRPGGLLAVAEMDGMPRFLPEDVVPDRPGLEGRLRAALDALHAEQVPHLGDDWGAHLTAAGFTVELEHAEDLELRAPLPAGAGLYAYLVLARVRETLDGRVAGEDLAALDALVGGGPDDVRHRDDLVVRSRRELWVARRPGDAV
;
A
#
# COMPACT_ATOMS: atom_id res chain seq x y z
N MET A 1 -81.32 3.15 37.08
CA MET A 1 -79.97 2.47 37.12
C MET A 1 -79.59 2.20 35.69
N ALA A 2 -78.76 3.05 35.14
CA ALA A 2 -78.26 2.90 33.76
C ALA A 2 -76.90 2.25 33.79
N PRO A 3 -76.54 1.36 32.84
CA PRO A 3 -75.22 0.77 32.77
C PRO A 3 -74.27 1.72 32.01
N SER A 4 -73.04 1.78 32.52
CA SER A 4 -71.89 2.53 31.94
C SER A 4 -71.41 1.91 30.64
N PRO A 5 -70.83 2.73 29.71
CA PRO A 5 -70.32 2.23 28.44
C PRO A 5 -68.91 1.65 28.58
N SER A 6 -68.66 0.57 27.87
CA SER A 6 -67.41 -0.15 27.73
C SER A 6 -66.43 0.60 26.83
N HIS A 7 -65.18 0.79 27.27
CA HIS A 7 -64.08 1.28 26.46
C HIS A 7 -63.46 0.19 25.58
N PRO A 8 -63.10 0.45 24.31
CA PRO A 8 -62.41 -0.50 23.46
C PRO A 8 -60.89 -0.57 23.79
N HIS A 9 -60.35 -1.78 23.81
CA HIS A 9 -58.92 -2.06 23.95
C HIS A 9 -58.15 -1.63 22.69
N PRO A 10 -56.92 -1.12 22.81
CA PRO A 10 -56.06 -0.85 21.65
C PRO A 10 -55.44 -2.14 21.13
N HIS A 11 -55.45 -2.28 19.81
CA HIS A 11 -54.79 -3.36 19.07
C HIS A 11 -53.23 -3.22 19.15
N PRO A 12 -52.46 -4.35 19.16
CA PRO A 12 -51.03 -4.30 19.14
C PRO A 12 -50.49 -3.89 17.75
N HIS A 13 -49.62 -2.86 17.72
CA HIS A 13 -48.89 -2.46 16.53
C HIS A 13 -47.81 -3.48 16.22
N THR A 14 -47.86 -4.05 15.03
CA THR A 14 -46.79 -4.82 14.41
C THR A 14 -45.69 -3.85 13.93
N PRO A 15 -44.41 -4.03 14.27
CA PRO A 15 -43.33 -3.21 13.68
C PRO A 15 -43.09 -3.68 12.25
N GLY A 16 -43.15 -2.73 11.30
CA GLY A 16 -42.76 -2.92 9.92
C GLY A 16 -41.22 -3.00 9.79
N PRO A 17 -40.73 -3.55 8.66
CA PRO A 17 -39.30 -3.77 8.47
C PRO A 17 -38.54 -2.41 8.36
N HIS A 18 -37.55 -2.23 9.23
CA HIS A 18 -36.62 -1.11 9.15
C HIS A 18 -35.67 -1.32 7.97
N THR A 19 -35.81 -0.53 6.96
CA THR A 19 -34.81 -0.34 5.90
C THR A 19 -33.64 0.46 6.50
N PRO A 20 -32.39 0.00 6.46
CA PRO A 20 -31.27 0.81 6.87
C PRO A 20 -31.06 1.93 5.84
N ALA A 21 -30.95 3.18 6.32
CA ALA A 21 -30.57 4.32 5.51
C ALA A 21 -29.12 4.18 5.04
N PRO A 22 -28.78 4.59 3.82
CA PRO A 22 -27.40 4.58 3.36
C PRO A 22 -26.61 5.63 4.13
N HIS A 23 -25.51 5.21 4.77
CA HIS A 23 -24.51 6.10 5.32
C HIS A 23 -23.84 6.85 4.15
N GLY A 24 -24.31 8.06 3.90
CA GLY A 24 -23.67 8.98 2.98
C GLY A 24 -22.35 9.45 3.57
N ALA A 25 -21.24 8.90 3.10
CA ALA A 25 -19.92 9.49 3.25
C ALA A 25 -19.92 10.79 2.43
N GLY A 26 -20.02 11.91 3.13
CA GLY A 26 -19.88 13.24 2.53
C GLY A 26 -18.42 13.48 2.15
N HIS A 27 -18.05 13.14 0.93
CA HIS A 27 -16.80 13.58 0.34
C HIS A 27 -16.94 15.07 -0.01
N HIS A 28 -16.40 15.94 0.83
CA HIS A 28 -16.14 17.33 0.43
C HIS A 28 -14.99 17.32 -0.59
N ARG A 29 -15.35 17.36 -1.87
CA ARG A 29 -14.44 17.64 -2.97
C ARG A 29 -14.00 19.10 -2.89
N HIS A 30 -12.81 19.36 -2.34
CA HIS A 30 -12.03 20.54 -2.71
C HIS A 30 -10.99 20.08 -3.74
N GLY A 31 -11.32 20.30 -5.01
CA GLY A 31 -10.45 19.96 -6.12
C GLY A 31 -9.27 20.94 -6.19
N HIS A 32 -8.09 20.47 -5.85
CA HIS A 32 -6.86 20.95 -6.43
C HIS A 32 -6.54 20.01 -7.60
N THR A 33 -6.76 20.50 -8.83
CA THR A 33 -6.33 19.81 -10.04
C THR A 33 -4.80 19.77 -10.04
N ALA A 34 -4.23 18.55 -10.13
CA ALA A 34 -2.82 18.40 -10.49
C ALA A 34 -2.54 19.17 -11.78
N PRO A 35 -1.33 19.73 -11.98
CA PRO A 35 -1.02 20.62 -13.10
C PRO A 35 -1.26 20.04 -14.49
N ASP A 36 -1.48 18.74 -14.64
CA ASP A 36 -1.64 18.04 -15.91
C ASP A 36 -3.04 17.42 -16.12
N GLY A 37 -4.04 17.81 -15.34
CA GLY A 37 -5.42 17.31 -15.51
C GLY A 37 -5.65 15.84 -15.12
N ALA A 38 -4.67 15.19 -14.49
CA ALA A 38 -4.75 13.81 -14.01
C ALA A 38 -5.65 13.73 -12.76
N GLY A 39 -6.47 12.68 -12.67
CA GLY A 39 -7.31 12.40 -11.49
C GLY A 39 -6.47 11.94 -10.28
N PRO A 40 -7.06 11.89 -9.08
CA PRO A 40 -6.37 11.41 -7.87
C PRO A 40 -5.77 10.01 -8.00
N GLN A 41 -6.38 9.13 -8.80
CA GLN A 41 -5.88 7.78 -9.08
C GLN A 41 -4.66 7.78 -10.01
N ASP A 42 -4.63 8.67 -11.01
CA ASP A 42 -3.48 8.84 -11.90
C ASP A 42 -2.26 9.30 -11.11
N GLY A 43 -2.47 10.18 -10.11
CA GLY A 43 -1.42 10.64 -9.20
C GLY A 43 -0.85 9.51 -8.34
N LEU A 44 -1.70 8.60 -7.83
CA LEU A 44 -1.24 7.44 -7.06
C LEU A 44 -0.50 6.45 -7.95
N ALA A 45 -1.02 6.13 -9.11
CA ALA A 45 -0.36 5.23 -10.07
C ALA A 45 1.03 5.76 -10.43
N ARG A 46 1.15 7.06 -10.74
CA ARG A 46 2.44 7.68 -11.04
C ARG A 46 3.41 7.67 -9.87
N LEU A 47 2.91 7.85 -8.64
CA LEU A 47 3.72 7.76 -7.42
C LEU A 47 4.31 6.35 -7.26
N LEU A 48 3.51 5.30 -7.44
CA LEU A 48 3.95 3.91 -7.36
C LEU A 48 5.00 3.57 -8.42
N ASP A 49 4.82 4.05 -9.65
CA ASP A 49 5.77 3.85 -10.74
C ASP A 49 7.11 4.55 -10.45
N LEU A 50 7.08 5.80 -9.97
CA LEU A 50 8.28 6.55 -9.58
C LEU A 50 9.03 5.90 -8.42
N ASP A 51 8.31 5.42 -7.40
CA ASP A 51 8.90 4.64 -6.30
C ASP A 51 9.65 3.43 -6.87
N ALA A 52 8.99 2.68 -7.74
CA ALA A 52 9.58 1.51 -8.36
C ALA A 52 10.78 1.83 -9.25
N GLU A 53 10.77 2.96 -9.98
CA GLU A 53 11.89 3.42 -10.80
C GLU A 53 13.09 3.82 -9.92
N LEU A 54 12.86 4.64 -8.88
CA LEU A 54 13.91 5.16 -8.01
C LEU A 54 14.60 4.07 -7.19
N PHE A 55 13.82 3.12 -6.70
CA PHE A 55 14.31 2.01 -5.87
C PHE A 55 14.50 0.69 -6.64
N ALA A 56 14.61 0.75 -7.98
CA ALA A 56 14.82 -0.44 -8.81
C ALA A 56 16.03 -1.29 -8.39
N PRO A 57 17.20 -0.73 -8.02
CA PRO A 57 18.34 -1.54 -7.55
C PRO A 57 18.02 -2.30 -6.25
N TYR A 58 17.35 -1.67 -5.30
CA TYR A 58 16.90 -2.31 -4.07
C TYR A 58 15.95 -3.47 -4.39
N ARG A 59 14.92 -3.22 -5.21
CA ARG A 59 13.95 -4.25 -5.60
C ARG A 59 14.63 -5.43 -6.32
N ALA A 60 15.58 -5.19 -7.19
CA ALA A 60 16.36 -6.25 -7.84
C ALA A 60 17.08 -7.12 -6.81
N GLY A 61 17.76 -6.51 -5.83
CA GLY A 61 18.42 -7.23 -4.73
C GLY A 61 17.45 -8.04 -3.88
N VAL A 62 16.24 -7.52 -3.60
CA VAL A 62 15.18 -8.26 -2.91
C VAL A 62 14.75 -9.50 -3.71
N LEU A 63 14.49 -9.34 -5.01
CA LEU A 63 14.08 -10.45 -5.87
C LEU A 63 15.18 -11.51 -6.06
N ASP A 64 16.44 -11.12 -6.05
CA ASP A 64 17.56 -12.06 -6.10
C ASP A 64 17.65 -12.90 -4.82
N ARG A 65 17.49 -12.29 -3.65
CA ARG A 65 17.42 -13.01 -2.35
C ARG A 65 16.23 -13.96 -2.33
N LEU A 66 15.07 -13.48 -2.78
CA LEU A 66 13.85 -14.28 -2.85
C LEU A 66 14.02 -15.49 -3.77
N ALA A 67 14.61 -15.31 -4.95
CA ALA A 67 14.83 -16.41 -5.87
C ALA A 67 15.85 -17.43 -5.33
N HIS A 68 16.85 -16.97 -4.57
CA HIS A 68 17.80 -17.87 -3.90
C HIS A 68 17.09 -18.76 -2.86
N LEU A 69 16.19 -18.18 -2.05
CA LEU A 69 15.42 -18.91 -1.03
C LEU A 69 14.34 -19.82 -1.64
N ALA A 70 13.72 -19.37 -2.73
CA ALA A 70 12.68 -20.14 -3.42
C ALA A 70 13.24 -21.34 -4.18
N GLY A 71 14.50 -21.27 -4.64
CA GLY A 71 15.11 -22.27 -5.47
C GLY A 71 14.50 -22.37 -6.87
N ASP A 72 14.85 -23.42 -7.59
CA ASP A 72 14.32 -23.70 -8.92
C ASP A 72 12.88 -24.21 -8.86
N GLY A 73 12.09 -23.93 -9.89
CA GLY A 73 10.75 -24.53 -10.06
C GLY A 73 9.60 -23.68 -9.58
N VAL A 74 9.81 -22.39 -9.24
CA VAL A 74 8.71 -21.44 -9.02
C VAL A 74 7.90 -21.28 -10.30
N SER A 75 6.63 -21.68 -10.26
CA SER A 75 5.73 -21.71 -11.42
C SER A 75 4.43 -20.94 -11.20
N ARG A 76 4.00 -20.78 -9.95
CA ARG A 76 2.79 -20.06 -9.56
C ARG A 76 3.10 -19.04 -8.49
N ILE A 77 2.88 -17.76 -8.82
CA ILE A 77 3.10 -16.64 -7.94
C ILE A 77 1.78 -15.91 -7.75
N THR A 78 1.49 -15.49 -6.52
CA THR A 78 0.40 -14.56 -6.23
C THR A 78 1.01 -13.24 -5.77
N ASP A 79 0.63 -12.13 -6.40
CA ASP A 79 1.04 -10.77 -6.04
C ASP A 79 -0.16 -10.08 -5.38
N LEU A 80 -0.04 -9.76 -4.09
CA LEU A 80 -1.10 -9.17 -3.26
C LEU A 80 -0.92 -7.66 -3.16
N GLY A 81 -2.00 -6.90 -3.45
CA GLY A 81 -1.92 -5.45 -3.57
C GLY A 81 -1.08 -5.06 -4.79
N ALA A 82 -1.36 -5.68 -5.95
CA ALA A 82 -0.52 -5.58 -7.13
C ALA A 82 -0.43 -4.15 -7.71
N GLY A 83 -1.39 -3.27 -7.42
CA GLY A 83 -1.42 -1.89 -7.90
C GLY A 83 -1.27 -1.79 -9.43
N THR A 84 -0.36 -0.94 -9.90
CA THR A 84 -0.05 -0.76 -11.34
C THR A 84 0.74 -1.93 -11.94
N GLY A 85 1.14 -2.92 -11.11
CA GLY A 85 1.86 -4.12 -11.55
C GLY A 85 3.38 -4.01 -11.54
N THR A 86 3.97 -3.00 -10.93
CA THR A 86 5.43 -2.87 -10.87
C THR A 86 6.10 -4.08 -10.20
N GLY A 87 5.52 -4.62 -9.13
CA GLY A 87 5.92 -5.88 -8.50
C GLY A 87 5.68 -7.08 -9.41
N THR A 88 4.47 -7.19 -9.97
CA THR A 88 4.07 -8.25 -10.90
C THR A 88 5.06 -8.41 -12.06
N PHE A 89 5.44 -7.31 -12.72
CA PHE A 89 6.35 -7.36 -13.87
C PHE A 89 7.76 -7.77 -13.45
N ALA A 90 8.24 -7.27 -12.33
CA ALA A 90 9.55 -7.64 -11.80
C ALA A 90 9.60 -9.13 -11.40
N LEU A 91 8.52 -9.69 -10.85
CA LEU A 91 8.38 -11.13 -10.59
C LEU A 91 8.35 -11.94 -11.90
N LEU A 92 7.61 -11.51 -12.91
CA LEU A 92 7.56 -12.18 -14.22
C LEU A 92 8.92 -12.18 -14.94
N GLU A 93 9.72 -11.13 -14.77
CA GLU A 93 11.07 -11.04 -15.29
C GLU A 93 12.02 -11.98 -14.53
N ARG A 94 11.97 -11.96 -13.19
CA ARG A 94 12.87 -12.74 -12.34
C ARG A 94 12.57 -14.24 -12.36
N PHE A 95 11.31 -14.63 -12.58
CA PHE A 95 10.83 -16.00 -12.66
C PHE A 95 10.21 -16.29 -14.04
N PRO A 96 11.03 -16.52 -15.09
CA PRO A 96 10.56 -16.58 -16.47
C PRO A 96 9.61 -17.75 -16.76
N ALA A 97 9.64 -18.82 -15.97
CA ALA A 97 8.71 -19.96 -16.08
C ALA A 97 7.39 -19.75 -15.31
N ALA A 98 7.29 -18.72 -14.47
CA ALA A 98 6.14 -18.55 -13.60
C ALA A 98 4.96 -17.86 -14.32
N ARG A 99 3.76 -18.15 -13.81
CA ARG A 99 2.53 -17.36 -14.01
C ARG A 99 2.23 -16.59 -12.74
N VAL A 100 1.74 -15.35 -12.88
CA VAL A 100 1.39 -14.50 -11.75
C VAL A 100 -0.13 -14.30 -11.74
N THR A 101 -0.73 -14.48 -10.55
CA THR A 101 -2.07 -13.98 -10.24
C THR A 101 -1.90 -12.68 -9.47
N ALA A 102 -2.22 -11.58 -10.09
CA ALA A 102 -2.18 -10.24 -9.49
C ALA A 102 -3.53 -9.94 -8.83
N VAL A 103 -3.51 -9.70 -7.53
CA VAL A 103 -4.70 -9.47 -6.69
C VAL A 103 -4.69 -8.03 -6.21
N ASP A 104 -5.80 -7.33 -6.41
CA ASP A 104 -6.00 -5.97 -5.89
C ASP A 104 -7.49 -5.74 -5.63
N THR A 105 -7.83 -4.83 -4.75
CA THR A 105 -9.22 -4.41 -4.50
C THR A 105 -9.69 -3.32 -5.49
N SER A 106 -8.75 -2.70 -6.22
CA SER A 106 -9.03 -1.62 -7.17
C SER A 106 -9.14 -2.16 -8.60
N PRO A 107 -10.34 -2.18 -9.20
CA PRO A 107 -10.51 -2.57 -10.60
C PRO A 107 -9.74 -1.65 -11.56
N ASP A 108 -9.57 -0.37 -11.22
CA ASP A 108 -8.83 0.59 -12.03
C ASP A 108 -7.33 0.26 -12.07
N MET A 109 -6.73 -0.10 -10.92
CA MET A 109 -5.35 -0.56 -10.86
C MET A 109 -5.14 -1.83 -11.66
N LEU A 110 -6.05 -2.80 -11.54
CA LEU A 110 -6.01 -4.05 -12.33
C LEU A 110 -6.19 -3.78 -13.84
N ALA A 111 -6.97 -2.77 -14.21
CA ALA A 111 -7.10 -2.37 -15.62
C ALA A 111 -5.80 -1.78 -16.18
N LEU A 112 -5.12 -0.89 -15.41
CA LEU A 112 -3.81 -0.34 -15.76
C LEU A 112 -2.77 -1.45 -15.90
N LEU A 113 -2.69 -2.35 -14.91
CA LEU A 113 -1.80 -3.51 -14.92
C LEU A 113 -2.04 -4.39 -16.15
N THR A 114 -3.30 -4.69 -16.46
CA THR A 114 -3.65 -5.52 -17.62
C THR A 114 -3.25 -4.85 -18.94
N ALA A 115 -3.46 -3.55 -19.09
CA ALA A 115 -3.04 -2.79 -20.27
C ALA A 115 -1.51 -2.83 -20.43
N ALA A 116 -0.77 -2.55 -19.37
CA ALA A 116 0.70 -2.60 -19.37
C ALA A 116 1.25 -4.02 -19.66
N ALA A 117 0.56 -5.08 -19.20
CA ALA A 117 0.94 -6.46 -19.50
C ALA A 117 0.81 -6.78 -20.98
N ARG A 118 -0.25 -6.32 -21.65
CA ARG A 118 -0.45 -6.49 -23.11
C ARG A 118 0.63 -5.77 -23.90
N GLU A 119 0.94 -4.53 -23.55
CA GLU A 119 2.01 -3.75 -24.19
C GLU A 119 3.38 -4.45 -24.10
N ARG A 120 3.62 -5.17 -23.01
CA ARG A 120 4.85 -5.95 -22.76
C ARG A 120 4.81 -7.38 -23.32
N GLY A 121 3.68 -7.84 -23.87
CA GLY A 121 3.49 -9.22 -24.32
C GLY A 121 3.51 -10.26 -23.20
N LEU A 122 3.10 -9.87 -21.99
CA LEU A 122 3.09 -10.70 -20.79
C LEU A 122 1.70 -11.20 -20.38
N ASP A 123 0.64 -10.80 -21.09
CA ASP A 123 -0.76 -11.14 -20.81
C ASP A 123 -1.00 -12.65 -20.76
N GLY A 124 -0.28 -13.45 -21.54
CA GLY A 124 -0.34 -14.91 -21.51
C GLY A 124 0.17 -15.54 -20.21
N ARG A 125 0.86 -14.80 -19.34
CA ARG A 125 1.44 -15.25 -18.07
C ARG A 125 0.84 -14.57 -16.85
N LEU A 126 -0.16 -13.69 -17.06
CA LEU A 126 -0.82 -12.90 -16.04
C LEU A 126 -2.30 -13.26 -15.96
N THR A 127 -2.80 -13.34 -14.72
CA THR A 127 -4.23 -13.34 -14.41
C THR A 127 -4.47 -12.26 -13.37
N THR A 128 -5.51 -11.45 -13.54
CA THR A 128 -5.92 -10.47 -12.53
C THR A 128 -7.12 -10.98 -11.73
N LEU A 129 -7.16 -10.67 -10.44
CA LEU A 129 -8.23 -11.04 -9.53
C LEU A 129 -8.58 -9.83 -8.66
N GLU A 130 -9.81 -9.33 -8.80
CA GLU A 130 -10.37 -8.35 -7.88
C GLU A 130 -10.84 -9.10 -6.62
N ALA A 131 -10.13 -8.93 -5.51
CA ALA A 131 -10.46 -9.57 -4.24
C ALA A 131 -9.88 -8.81 -3.05
N ASP A 132 -10.60 -8.88 -1.93
CA ASP A 132 -10.08 -8.54 -0.61
C ASP A 132 -9.46 -9.79 0.02
N VAL A 133 -8.19 -9.71 0.38
CA VAL A 133 -7.43 -10.83 0.98
C VAL A 133 -8.06 -11.29 2.31
N THR A 134 -8.71 -10.39 3.03
CA THR A 134 -9.41 -10.71 4.29
C THR A 134 -10.61 -11.65 4.07
N GLU A 135 -11.19 -11.65 2.86
CA GLU A 135 -12.29 -12.54 2.47
C GLU A 135 -11.78 -13.86 1.86
N GLY A 136 -10.47 -14.01 1.73
CA GLY A 136 -9.80 -15.17 1.15
C GLY A 136 -9.24 -14.93 -0.24
N LEU A 137 -8.55 -15.93 -0.78
CA LEU A 137 -7.87 -15.88 -2.08
C LEU A 137 -8.42 -16.94 -3.03
N PRO A 138 -9.65 -16.79 -3.54
CA PRO A 138 -10.23 -17.76 -4.45
C PRO A 138 -9.40 -17.83 -5.74
N GLY A 139 -8.98 -19.03 -6.14
CA GLY A 139 -8.18 -19.24 -7.37
C GLY A 139 -6.68 -19.09 -7.20
N ALA A 140 -6.16 -18.68 -6.03
CA ALA A 140 -4.72 -18.59 -5.75
C ALA A 140 -4.14 -19.82 -5.03
N ALA A 141 -4.91 -20.90 -4.88
CA ALA A 141 -4.48 -22.09 -4.15
C ALA A 141 -3.26 -22.78 -4.79
N GLY A 142 -2.34 -23.20 -3.93
CA GLY A 142 -1.14 -23.94 -4.31
C GLY A 142 -0.05 -23.06 -4.92
N ALA A 143 0.02 -21.78 -4.57
CA ALA A 143 1.08 -20.89 -4.95
C ALA A 143 2.45 -21.38 -4.41
N ASP A 144 3.48 -21.28 -5.22
CA ASP A 144 4.86 -21.50 -4.80
C ASP A 144 5.40 -20.31 -4.01
N LEU A 145 4.94 -19.13 -4.39
CA LEU A 145 5.33 -17.85 -3.83
C LEU A 145 4.12 -16.92 -3.74
N VAL A 146 3.94 -16.30 -2.59
CA VAL A 146 3.09 -15.12 -2.41
C VAL A 146 4.01 -13.92 -2.16
N TRP A 147 3.78 -12.85 -2.88
CA TRP A 147 4.46 -11.57 -2.75
C TRP A 147 3.46 -10.52 -2.28
N ALA A 148 3.84 -9.71 -1.30
CA ALA A 148 3.10 -8.55 -0.84
C ALA A 148 4.08 -7.40 -0.62
N SER A 149 3.87 -6.29 -1.32
CA SER A 149 4.74 -5.12 -1.20
C SER A 149 3.93 -3.88 -0.92
N ALA A 150 4.21 -3.21 0.20
CA ALA A 150 3.48 -2.05 0.71
C ALA A 150 1.96 -2.31 0.76
N ALA A 151 1.55 -3.50 1.22
CA ALA A 151 0.19 -3.98 1.14
C ALA A 151 -0.37 -4.51 2.46
N LEU A 152 0.45 -5.23 3.25
CA LEU A 152 -0.06 -5.92 4.44
C LEU A 152 -0.54 -4.98 5.53
N HIS A 153 0.06 -3.80 5.66
CA HIS A 153 -0.36 -2.79 6.64
C HIS A 153 -1.80 -2.27 6.41
N HIS A 154 -2.38 -2.50 5.24
CA HIS A 154 -3.79 -2.18 4.95
C HIS A 154 -4.77 -3.27 5.42
N PHE A 155 -4.28 -4.45 5.82
CA PHE A 155 -5.16 -5.55 6.21
C PHE A 155 -5.68 -5.35 7.64
N GLY A 156 -6.99 -5.24 7.80
CA GLY A 156 -7.61 -4.93 9.08
C GLY A 156 -7.44 -6.01 10.16
N ASP A 157 -7.21 -7.27 9.76
CA ASP A 157 -6.91 -8.41 10.64
C ASP A 157 -5.71 -9.19 10.08
N PRO A 158 -4.48 -8.90 10.56
CA PRO A 158 -3.28 -9.60 10.12
C PRO A 158 -3.33 -11.11 10.35
N ALA A 159 -3.93 -11.58 11.44
CA ALA A 159 -4.00 -13.00 11.75
C ALA A 159 -4.89 -13.75 10.76
N ALA A 160 -6.09 -13.23 10.47
CA ALA A 160 -7.00 -13.81 9.49
C ALA A 160 -6.39 -13.77 8.08
N SER A 161 -5.80 -12.65 7.69
CA SER A 161 -5.16 -12.47 6.38
C SER A 161 -3.99 -13.43 6.19
N LEU A 162 -3.09 -13.53 7.17
CA LEU A 162 -1.95 -14.45 7.11
C LEU A 162 -2.39 -15.93 7.12
N ALA A 163 -3.48 -16.27 7.81
CA ALA A 163 -4.06 -17.62 7.73
C ALA A 163 -4.58 -17.92 6.31
N GLY A 164 -5.26 -16.96 5.67
CA GLY A 164 -5.71 -17.06 4.28
C GLY A 164 -4.55 -17.21 3.29
N ILE A 165 -3.52 -16.40 3.43
CA ILE A 165 -2.28 -16.47 2.63
C ILE A 165 -1.60 -17.84 2.82
N ARG A 166 -1.50 -18.31 4.06
CA ARG A 166 -0.92 -19.61 4.37
C ARG A 166 -1.70 -20.76 3.72
N ALA A 167 -3.02 -20.67 3.69
CA ALA A 167 -3.86 -21.65 3.01
C ALA A 167 -3.67 -21.65 1.48
N ALA A 168 -3.43 -20.47 0.89
CA ALA A 168 -3.19 -20.32 -0.54
C ALA A 168 -1.82 -20.87 -0.98
N LEU A 169 -0.81 -20.82 -0.13
CA LEU A 169 0.51 -21.40 -0.41
C LEU A 169 0.48 -22.93 -0.40
N ARG A 170 1.28 -23.57 -1.27
CA ARG A 170 1.56 -25.01 -1.11
C ARG A 170 2.42 -25.25 0.13
N PRO A 171 2.45 -26.48 0.69
CA PRO A 171 3.45 -26.87 1.68
C PRO A 171 4.88 -26.59 1.17
N GLY A 172 5.70 -25.92 1.98
CA GLY A 172 7.04 -25.47 1.58
C GLY A 172 7.07 -24.22 0.71
N GLY A 173 5.92 -23.61 0.36
CA GLY A 173 5.84 -22.33 -0.37
C GLY A 173 6.29 -21.15 0.48
N LEU A 174 6.65 -20.04 -0.17
CA LEU A 174 7.18 -18.83 0.46
C LEU A 174 6.16 -17.69 0.44
N LEU A 175 6.13 -16.92 1.51
CA LEU A 175 5.56 -15.58 1.58
C LEU A 175 6.71 -14.59 1.71
N ALA A 176 6.76 -13.62 0.82
CA ALA A 176 7.67 -12.47 0.90
C ALA A 176 6.85 -11.20 1.18
N VAL A 177 7.20 -10.49 2.22
CA VAL A 177 6.59 -9.24 2.68
C VAL A 177 7.63 -8.15 2.59
N ALA A 178 7.39 -7.15 1.74
CA ALA A 178 8.25 -5.98 1.59
C ALA A 178 7.47 -4.74 2.00
N GLU A 179 7.88 -4.08 3.07
CA GLU A 179 7.18 -2.92 3.64
C GLU A 179 8.07 -1.70 3.75
N MET A 180 7.46 -0.56 4.02
CA MET A 180 8.12 0.72 4.27
C MET A 180 7.88 1.15 5.70
N ASP A 181 8.92 1.63 6.38
CA ASP A 181 8.76 2.33 7.65
C ASP A 181 8.43 3.81 7.40
N GLY A 182 7.13 4.07 7.21
CA GLY A 182 6.58 5.41 7.00
C GLY A 182 6.89 6.02 5.63
N MET A 183 6.59 7.31 5.50
CA MET A 183 6.77 8.06 4.25
C MET A 183 8.25 8.39 3.99
N PRO A 184 8.70 8.37 2.71
CA PRO A 184 10.02 8.83 2.32
C PRO A 184 10.26 10.29 2.72
N ARG A 185 11.53 10.66 2.94
CA ARG A 185 11.96 12.02 3.30
C ARG A 185 12.87 12.58 2.21
N PHE A 186 12.83 13.90 2.01
CA PHE A 186 13.48 14.55 0.88
C PHE A 186 14.25 15.79 1.24
N LEU A 187 13.83 16.51 2.28
CA LEU A 187 14.22 17.89 2.51
C LEU A 187 15.46 17.98 3.42
N PRO A 188 16.28 19.02 3.26
CA PRO A 188 17.27 19.37 4.27
C PRO A 188 16.58 19.81 5.58
N GLU A 189 17.29 19.66 6.69
CA GLU A 189 16.78 20.00 8.03
C GLU A 189 16.38 21.46 8.15
N ASP A 190 17.09 22.34 7.47
CA ASP A 190 16.97 23.80 7.47
C ASP A 190 16.21 24.35 6.26
N VAL A 191 15.37 23.52 5.59
CA VAL A 191 14.56 23.94 4.43
C VAL A 191 13.68 25.15 4.75
N VAL A 192 13.28 25.33 6.01
CA VAL A 192 12.69 26.54 6.56
C VAL A 192 13.69 27.12 7.58
N PRO A 193 14.50 28.15 7.23
CA PRO A 193 15.64 28.61 8.04
C PRO A 193 15.26 28.99 9.48
N ASP A 194 14.15 29.70 9.67
CA ASP A 194 13.69 30.15 10.98
C ASP A 194 12.92 29.07 11.76
N ARG A 195 12.69 27.91 11.15
CA ARG A 195 11.92 26.80 11.72
C ARG A 195 12.42 25.45 11.21
N PRO A 196 13.65 25.02 11.57
CA PRO A 196 14.22 23.77 11.09
C PRO A 196 13.40 22.54 11.51
N GLY A 197 13.59 21.39 10.86
CA GLY A 197 12.96 20.13 11.21
C GLY A 197 11.52 19.98 10.69
N LEU A 198 11.18 20.61 9.58
CA LEU A 198 9.84 20.53 8.97
C LEU A 198 9.40 19.05 8.78
N GLU A 199 10.19 18.23 8.06
CA GLU A 199 9.82 16.82 7.80
C GLU A 199 9.66 15.99 9.09
N GLY A 200 10.44 16.27 10.12
CA GLY A 200 10.30 15.60 11.42
C GLY A 200 8.95 15.88 12.07
N ARG A 201 8.46 17.13 12.01
CA ARG A 201 7.15 17.51 12.53
C ARG A 201 6.01 16.91 11.70
N LEU A 202 6.14 16.93 10.37
CA LEU A 202 5.15 16.33 9.48
C LEU A 202 5.06 14.82 9.71
N ARG A 203 6.20 14.14 9.84
CA ARG A 203 6.26 12.71 10.13
C ARG A 203 5.57 12.40 11.46
N ALA A 204 5.89 13.11 12.53
CA ALA A 204 5.23 12.90 13.81
C ALA A 204 3.69 13.04 13.75
N ALA A 205 3.20 13.99 12.96
CA ALA A 205 1.77 14.17 12.75
C ALA A 205 1.14 13.04 11.90
N LEU A 206 1.86 12.57 10.88
CA LEU A 206 1.43 11.41 10.08
C LEU A 206 1.43 10.13 10.91
N ASP A 207 2.47 9.87 11.70
CA ASP A 207 2.57 8.69 12.55
C ASP A 207 1.42 8.63 13.56
N ALA A 208 1.06 9.79 14.16
CA ALA A 208 -0.10 9.89 15.04
C ALA A 208 -1.42 9.56 14.32
N LEU A 209 -1.58 10.02 13.08
CA LEU A 209 -2.76 9.72 12.26
C LEU A 209 -2.79 8.25 11.81
N HIS A 210 -1.65 7.71 11.41
CA HIS A 210 -1.54 6.31 10.97
C HIS A 210 -1.81 5.35 12.13
N ALA A 211 -1.38 5.66 13.35
CA ALA A 211 -1.72 4.85 14.52
C ALA A 211 -3.23 4.69 14.73
N GLU A 212 -4.05 5.64 14.25
CA GLU A 212 -5.51 5.56 14.31
C GLU A 212 -6.14 4.87 13.09
N GLN A 213 -5.58 5.07 11.89
CA GLN A 213 -6.21 4.69 10.62
C GLN A 213 -5.58 3.45 9.96
N VAL A 214 -4.30 3.22 10.20
CA VAL A 214 -3.51 2.13 9.61
C VAL A 214 -2.63 1.52 10.72
N PRO A 215 -3.25 0.87 11.71
CA PRO A 215 -2.57 0.47 12.95
C PRO A 215 -1.40 -0.50 12.73
N HIS A 216 -1.34 -1.16 11.58
CA HIS A 216 -0.30 -2.14 11.25
C HIS A 216 0.84 -1.57 10.40
N LEU A 217 0.86 -0.25 10.14
CA LEU A 217 1.99 0.40 9.49
C LEU A 217 3.18 0.45 10.48
N GLY A 218 4.31 -0.16 10.09
CA GLY A 218 5.49 -0.27 10.94
C GLY A 218 5.44 -1.41 11.98
N ASP A 219 4.47 -2.32 11.88
CA ASP A 219 4.42 -3.52 12.74
C ASP A 219 5.61 -4.45 12.48
N ASP A 220 5.97 -5.21 13.50
CA ASP A 220 6.89 -6.36 13.38
C ASP A 220 6.20 -7.53 12.66
N TRP A 221 6.29 -7.52 11.34
CA TRP A 221 5.70 -8.59 10.53
C TRP A 221 6.37 -9.95 10.78
N GLY A 222 7.60 -10.00 11.26
CA GLY A 222 8.27 -11.25 11.68
C GLY A 222 7.52 -11.94 12.81
N ALA A 223 7.07 -11.18 13.81
CA ALA A 223 6.25 -11.68 14.90
C ALA A 223 4.88 -12.17 14.42
N HIS A 224 4.18 -11.41 13.56
CA HIS A 224 2.90 -11.81 12.96
C HIS A 224 3.02 -13.10 12.12
N LEU A 225 4.05 -13.20 11.30
CA LEU A 225 4.33 -14.39 10.47
C LEU A 225 4.58 -15.62 11.34
N THR A 226 5.39 -15.48 12.39
CA THR A 226 5.67 -16.58 13.33
C THR A 226 4.39 -17.02 14.05
N ALA A 227 3.58 -16.08 14.53
CA ALA A 227 2.30 -16.37 15.18
C ALA A 227 1.29 -17.07 14.24
N ALA A 228 1.32 -16.75 12.93
CA ALA A 228 0.51 -17.43 11.91
C ALA A 228 1.06 -18.80 11.49
N GLY A 229 2.15 -19.28 12.11
CA GLY A 229 2.73 -20.60 11.87
C GLY A 229 3.61 -20.70 10.63
N PHE A 230 4.20 -19.59 10.19
CA PHE A 230 5.28 -19.59 9.22
C PHE A 230 6.64 -19.76 9.91
N THR A 231 7.65 -20.20 9.15
CA THR A 231 9.05 -20.15 9.56
C THR A 231 9.71 -18.97 8.86
N VAL A 232 10.10 -17.93 9.59
CA VAL A 232 10.82 -16.77 9.04
C VAL A 232 12.23 -17.22 8.69
N GLU A 233 12.61 -17.10 7.40
CA GLU A 233 13.94 -17.49 6.87
C GLU A 233 14.83 -16.28 6.60
N LEU A 234 14.23 -15.12 6.38
CA LEU A 234 14.93 -13.86 6.19
C LEU A 234 14.14 -12.74 6.86
N GLU A 235 14.86 -11.91 7.59
CA GLU A 235 14.44 -10.60 8.04
C GLU A 235 15.56 -9.62 7.74
N HIS A 236 15.25 -8.55 7.01
CA HIS A 236 16.23 -7.59 6.55
C HIS A 236 15.62 -6.20 6.50
N ALA A 237 16.31 -5.25 7.10
CA ALA A 237 15.96 -3.83 7.04
C ALA A 237 17.11 -3.05 6.40
N GLU A 238 16.78 -2.09 5.54
CA GLU A 238 17.75 -1.27 4.81
C GLU A 238 17.33 0.19 4.80
N ASP A 239 18.25 1.06 5.24
CA ASP A 239 18.10 2.51 5.12
C ASP A 239 18.68 2.94 3.77
N LEU A 240 17.78 3.31 2.85
CA LEU A 240 18.12 3.72 1.50
C LEU A 240 18.29 5.24 1.45
N GLU A 241 19.36 5.69 0.82
CA GLU A 241 19.62 7.10 0.62
C GLU A 241 20.14 7.36 -0.80
N LEU A 242 19.37 8.15 -1.57
CA LEU A 242 19.76 8.61 -2.89
C LEU A 242 20.18 10.08 -2.79
N ARG A 243 21.43 10.38 -3.17
CA ARG A 243 22.03 11.72 -3.18
C ARG A 243 22.25 12.20 -4.59
N ALA A 244 22.50 13.50 -4.74
CA ALA A 244 22.84 14.09 -6.03
C ALA A 244 24.08 13.43 -6.67
N PRO A 245 24.09 13.19 -8.00
CA PRO A 245 22.98 13.49 -8.92
C PRO A 245 21.82 12.51 -8.77
N LEU A 246 20.63 13.03 -8.48
CA LEU A 246 19.44 12.20 -8.32
C LEU A 246 18.96 11.63 -9.65
N PRO A 247 18.36 10.43 -9.66
CA PRO A 247 17.70 9.89 -10.83
C PRO A 247 16.60 10.82 -11.36
N ALA A 248 16.33 10.75 -12.65
CA ALA A 248 15.18 11.43 -13.24
C ALA A 248 13.89 11.04 -12.52
N GLY A 249 13.01 12.02 -12.31
CA GLY A 249 11.75 11.78 -11.61
C GLY A 249 11.79 11.97 -10.08
N ALA A 250 12.99 12.09 -9.46
CA ALA A 250 13.10 12.25 -7.99
C ALA A 250 12.37 13.50 -7.47
N GLY A 251 12.49 14.63 -8.17
CA GLY A 251 11.77 15.85 -7.82
C GLY A 251 10.24 15.69 -7.94
N LEU A 252 9.77 15.01 -9.00
CA LEU A 252 8.34 14.71 -9.15
C LEU A 252 7.85 13.73 -8.08
N TYR A 253 8.65 12.74 -7.72
CA TYR A 253 8.36 11.82 -6.62
C TYR A 253 8.20 12.57 -5.30
N ALA A 254 9.17 13.43 -4.96
CA ALA A 254 9.11 14.27 -3.77
C ALA A 254 7.85 15.18 -3.77
N TYR A 255 7.53 15.78 -4.92
CA TYR A 255 6.34 16.60 -5.09
C TYR A 255 5.05 15.78 -4.81
N LEU A 256 4.89 14.62 -5.42
CA LEU A 256 3.68 13.80 -5.24
C LEU A 256 3.52 13.32 -3.79
N VAL A 257 4.63 12.95 -3.13
CA VAL A 257 4.61 12.59 -1.71
C VAL A 257 4.20 13.79 -0.85
N LEU A 258 4.88 14.93 -1.00
CA LEU A 258 4.63 16.12 -0.16
C LEU A 258 3.25 16.73 -0.42
N ALA A 259 2.72 16.68 -1.65
CA ALA A 259 1.36 17.11 -1.95
C ALA A 259 0.32 16.24 -1.21
N ARG A 260 0.50 14.92 -1.17
CA ARG A 260 -0.36 14.03 -0.37
C ARG A 260 -0.24 14.28 1.13
N VAL A 261 0.97 14.52 1.62
CA VAL A 261 1.20 14.92 3.02
C VAL A 261 0.46 16.22 3.33
N ARG A 262 0.54 17.20 2.42
CA ARG A 262 -0.16 18.48 2.57
C ARG A 262 -1.69 18.30 2.68
N GLU A 263 -2.27 17.48 1.80
CA GLU A 263 -3.70 17.17 1.82
C GLU A 263 -4.10 16.42 3.10
N THR A 264 -3.31 15.43 3.49
CA THR A 264 -3.57 14.57 4.65
C THR A 264 -3.50 15.34 5.97
N LEU A 265 -2.57 16.29 6.10
CA LEU A 265 -2.32 17.04 7.32
C LEU A 265 -3.03 18.39 7.37
N ASP A 266 -3.96 18.68 6.46
CA ASP A 266 -4.75 19.91 6.50
C ASP A 266 -5.48 20.06 7.83
N GLY A 267 -5.25 21.21 8.52
CA GLY A 267 -5.81 21.47 9.84
C GLY A 267 -5.24 20.61 11.00
N ARG A 268 -4.20 19.79 10.77
CA ARG A 268 -3.62 18.89 11.78
C ARG A 268 -2.23 19.29 12.26
N VAL A 269 -1.59 20.21 11.57
CA VAL A 269 -0.27 20.76 11.92
C VAL A 269 -0.32 22.28 12.00
N ALA A 270 0.75 22.90 12.51
CA ALA A 270 0.84 24.35 12.61
C ALA A 270 0.69 25.04 11.24
N GLY A 271 0.04 26.21 11.21
CA GLY A 271 -0.20 26.96 9.97
C GLY A 271 1.07 27.31 9.22
N GLU A 272 2.18 27.54 9.94
CA GLU A 272 3.50 27.81 9.36
C GLU A 272 4.06 26.57 8.63
N ASP A 273 3.81 25.36 9.14
CA ASP A 273 4.23 24.14 8.49
C ASP A 273 3.40 23.86 7.22
N LEU A 274 2.09 24.16 7.25
CA LEU A 274 1.24 24.11 6.07
C LEU A 274 1.67 25.14 5.01
N ALA A 275 1.98 26.37 5.42
CA ALA A 275 2.45 27.40 4.51
C ALA A 275 3.80 27.01 3.86
N ALA A 276 4.71 26.37 4.60
CA ALA A 276 5.95 25.85 4.05
C ALA A 276 5.68 24.72 3.02
N LEU A 277 4.75 23.80 3.31
CA LEU A 277 4.34 22.79 2.33
C LEU A 277 3.70 23.42 1.09
N ASP A 278 2.82 24.43 1.26
CA ASP A 278 2.22 25.15 0.14
C ASP A 278 3.28 25.79 -0.77
N ALA A 279 4.38 26.32 -0.20
CA ALA A 279 5.49 26.85 -0.99
C ALA A 279 6.24 25.74 -1.75
N LEU A 280 6.46 24.58 -1.10
CA LEU A 280 7.18 23.44 -1.68
C LEU A 280 6.40 22.70 -2.79
N VAL A 281 5.06 22.79 -2.81
CA VAL A 281 4.23 22.11 -3.81
C VAL A 281 3.38 23.05 -4.66
N GLY A 282 3.57 24.35 -4.50
CA GLY A 282 2.71 25.39 -5.12
C GLY A 282 3.14 25.86 -6.52
N GLY A 283 4.19 25.29 -7.12
CA GLY A 283 4.68 25.69 -8.44
C GLY A 283 5.47 26.98 -8.44
N GLY A 284 5.82 27.53 -7.26
CA GLY A 284 6.65 28.73 -7.09
C GLY A 284 8.16 28.44 -7.18
N PRO A 285 9.01 29.45 -6.85
CA PRO A 285 10.46 29.29 -6.91
C PRO A 285 11.02 28.25 -5.92
N ASP A 286 10.29 27.99 -4.83
CA ASP A 286 10.69 27.02 -3.80
C ASP A 286 10.16 25.60 -4.07
N ASP A 287 9.49 25.40 -5.21
CA ASP A 287 8.88 24.11 -5.55
C ASP A 287 9.92 22.99 -5.55
N VAL A 288 9.58 21.91 -4.85
CA VAL A 288 10.47 20.77 -4.62
C VAL A 288 10.97 20.11 -5.91
N ARG A 289 10.24 20.23 -7.02
CA ARG A 289 10.62 19.68 -8.33
C ARG A 289 11.86 20.33 -8.93
N HIS A 290 12.20 21.53 -8.49
CA HIS A 290 13.30 22.33 -9.03
C HIS A 290 14.49 22.44 -8.08
N ARG A 291 14.42 21.80 -6.92
CA ARG A 291 15.50 21.82 -5.92
C ARG A 291 16.63 20.87 -6.29
N ASP A 292 17.86 21.27 -6.07
CA ASP A 292 19.08 20.50 -6.29
C ASP A 292 19.70 19.93 -4.99
N ASP A 293 19.12 20.30 -3.83
CA ASP A 293 19.57 19.89 -2.50
C ASP A 293 18.75 18.72 -1.90
N LEU A 294 17.89 18.09 -2.71
CA LEU A 294 17.10 16.95 -2.26
C LEU A 294 17.98 15.73 -1.98
N VAL A 295 17.58 14.98 -0.97
CA VAL A 295 18.09 13.62 -0.68
C VAL A 295 16.90 12.71 -0.47
N VAL A 296 16.74 11.68 -1.28
CA VAL A 296 15.64 10.71 -1.09
C VAL A 296 16.05 9.69 -0.05
N ARG A 297 15.35 9.65 1.07
CA ARG A 297 15.59 8.70 2.18
C ARG A 297 14.36 7.85 2.40
N SER A 298 14.55 6.54 2.49
CA SER A 298 13.49 5.58 2.78
C SER A 298 14.05 4.40 3.54
N ARG A 299 13.36 3.95 4.59
CA ARG A 299 13.65 2.68 5.23
C ARG A 299 12.73 1.62 4.65
N ARG A 300 13.31 0.51 4.23
CA ARG A 300 12.61 -0.64 3.65
C ARG A 300 12.87 -1.87 4.48
N GLU A 301 11.87 -2.70 4.63
CA GLU A 301 11.93 -3.91 5.41
C GLU A 301 11.43 -5.09 4.56
N LEU A 302 12.07 -6.24 4.72
CA LEU A 302 11.77 -7.46 3.99
C LEU A 302 11.74 -8.63 4.95
N TRP A 303 10.65 -9.34 4.96
CA TRP A 303 10.55 -10.67 5.56
C TRP A 303 10.28 -11.71 4.49
N VAL A 304 10.98 -12.84 4.57
CA VAL A 304 10.66 -14.02 3.75
C VAL A 304 10.40 -15.17 4.70
N ALA A 305 9.22 -15.76 4.59
CA ALA A 305 8.80 -16.80 5.50
C ALA A 305 8.24 -18.01 4.73
N ARG A 306 8.54 -19.20 5.22
CA ARG A 306 8.13 -20.46 4.60
C ARG A 306 6.90 -21.03 5.29
N ARG A 307 5.91 -21.47 4.51
CA ARG A 307 4.88 -22.38 5.01
C ARG A 307 5.54 -23.73 5.33
N PRO A 308 5.51 -24.23 6.57
CA PRO A 308 6.00 -25.56 6.89
C PRO A 308 5.34 -26.64 6.03
N GLY A 309 6.09 -27.71 5.76
CA GLY A 309 5.53 -28.92 5.15
C GLY A 309 4.47 -29.55 6.06
N ASP A 310 3.55 -30.28 5.46
CA ASP A 310 2.60 -31.06 6.27
C ASP A 310 3.44 -32.11 7.04
N ALA A 311 3.16 -32.23 8.35
CA ALA A 311 3.84 -33.26 9.17
C ALA A 311 3.48 -34.63 8.60
N VAL A 312 4.49 -35.42 8.24
CA VAL A 312 4.34 -36.79 7.77
C VAL A 312 3.99 -37.73 8.92
#